data_0d55754f85e69a0b137e253a795116bf
#
_entry.id   0d55754f85e69a0b137e253a795116bf
#
_cell.length_a   1.000
_cell.length_b   1.000
_cell.length_c   1.000
_cell.angle_alpha   90.00
_cell.angle_beta   90.00
_cell.angle_gamma   90.00
#
_symmetry.space_group_name_H-M   'P 1'
#
loop_
_entity.id
_entity.type
_entity.pdbx_description
1 polymer ?
#
loop_
_entity_poly.entity_id
_entity_poly.type
_entity_poly.pdbx_seq_one_letter_code
_entity_poly.pdbx_strand_id
1 'polypeptide(L)'
;MPDGINEKIKPQRATPVRPSDAASLIVLRGSGDKLEVLLGQRRKDARFAPGVYVFPGGRVDRTDGAHASLHPVRHDVAKKISRHCPQHRANALAWAAVRETWEEAGLLIGQPGTIENPTLSPVHAAYADAGLSPCIDKLDYIARAITPTKSPMRFNTRFFLASGEHAHGELHVSSELEDIGWRTVTETFNDLTIMSVTAFALKEAITFLQELPMPDPNRLIPRFTHLEGPRRVLME
;
A
#
# COMPACT_ATOMS: atom_id res chain seq x y z
N MET A 1 52.90 -14.53 -36.27
CA MET A 1 52.12 -13.65 -35.38
C MET A 1 50.66 -14.00 -35.57
N PRO A 2 49.98 -14.73 -34.69
CA PRO A 2 48.55 -14.94 -34.82
C PRO A 2 47.79 -13.80 -34.09
N ASP A 3 46.84 -13.26 -34.81
CA ASP A 3 45.98 -12.18 -34.39
C ASP A 3 45.09 -12.58 -33.19
N GLY A 4 45.23 -11.82 -32.10
CA GLY A 4 44.42 -11.99 -30.91
C GLY A 4 43.00 -11.53 -31.19
N ILE A 5 42.06 -12.46 -31.21
CA ILE A 5 40.62 -12.19 -31.25
C ILE A 5 40.21 -11.62 -29.88
N ASN A 6 40.02 -10.33 -29.82
CA ASN A 6 39.52 -9.64 -28.66
C ASN A 6 37.97 -9.79 -28.62
N GLU A 7 37.51 -10.95 -28.14
CA GLU A 7 36.07 -11.16 -27.91
C GLU A 7 35.63 -10.25 -26.76
N LYS A 8 34.99 -9.14 -27.11
CA LYS A 8 34.26 -8.29 -26.16
C LYS A 8 33.14 -9.12 -25.54
N ILE A 9 33.37 -9.65 -24.34
CA ILE A 9 32.33 -10.28 -23.50
C ILE A 9 31.23 -9.25 -23.31
N LYS A 10 30.11 -9.45 -23.99
CA LYS A 10 28.88 -8.65 -23.75
C LYS A 10 28.47 -8.88 -22.31
N PRO A 11 28.24 -7.81 -21.52
CA PRO A 11 27.77 -7.97 -20.14
C PRO A 11 26.47 -8.76 -20.16
N GLN A 12 26.46 -9.88 -19.46
CA GLN A 12 25.29 -10.73 -19.30
C GLN A 12 24.18 -9.88 -18.63
N ARG A 13 23.07 -9.64 -19.33
CA ARG A 13 21.93 -8.91 -18.76
C ARG A 13 21.41 -9.71 -17.58
N ALA A 14 21.65 -9.22 -16.38
CA ALA A 14 21.09 -9.83 -15.17
C ALA A 14 19.57 -9.93 -15.30
N THR A 15 19.01 -11.10 -15.04
CA THR A 15 17.56 -11.33 -15.08
C THR A 15 16.88 -10.35 -14.10
N PRO A 16 15.90 -9.56 -14.52
CA PRO A 16 15.23 -8.61 -13.61
C PRO A 16 14.61 -9.33 -12.42
N VAL A 17 14.80 -8.79 -11.23
CA VAL A 17 14.17 -9.31 -10.00
C VAL A 17 12.66 -9.29 -10.17
N ARG A 18 11.97 -10.38 -9.84
CA ARG A 18 10.50 -10.44 -9.83
C ARG A 18 9.95 -9.51 -8.73
N PRO A 19 8.98 -8.63 -9.02
CA PRO A 19 8.38 -7.79 -8.00
C PRO A 19 7.66 -8.62 -6.93
N SER A 20 7.90 -8.32 -5.66
CA SER A 20 7.15 -8.88 -4.53
C SER A 20 5.79 -8.21 -4.43
N ASP A 21 4.74 -8.97 -4.11
CA ASP A 21 3.45 -8.39 -3.79
C ASP A 21 3.55 -7.56 -2.50
N ALA A 22 2.98 -6.36 -2.55
CA ALA A 22 2.94 -5.42 -1.45
C ALA A 22 1.58 -4.70 -1.42
N ALA A 23 1.23 -4.17 -0.27
CA ALA A 23 0.04 -3.36 -0.08
C ALA A 23 0.37 -2.12 0.76
N SER A 24 -0.34 -1.05 0.51
CA SER A 24 -0.20 0.21 1.25
C SER A 24 -1.58 0.80 1.48
N LEU A 25 -1.79 1.39 2.66
CA LEU A 25 -3.07 1.95 3.05
C LEU A 25 -3.01 3.48 3.07
N ILE A 26 -3.87 4.09 2.29
CA ILE A 26 -4.13 5.53 2.32
C ILE A 26 -5.28 5.73 3.31
N VAL A 27 -5.03 6.36 4.45
CA VAL A 27 -6.08 6.69 5.40
C VAL A 27 -6.32 8.18 5.32
N LEU A 28 -7.55 8.58 4.97
CA LEU A 28 -7.95 9.98 4.83
C LEU A 28 -9.03 10.33 5.86
N ARG A 29 -8.92 11.50 6.47
CA ARG A 29 -9.93 12.05 7.38
C ARG A 29 -10.17 13.54 7.14
N GLY A 30 -11.33 14.04 7.56
CA GLY A 30 -11.70 15.44 7.31
C GLY A 30 -12.20 15.67 5.90
N SER A 31 -12.29 16.94 5.49
CA SER A 31 -12.78 17.33 4.16
C SER A 31 -12.30 18.74 3.77
N GLY A 32 -12.35 19.06 2.49
CA GLY A 32 -11.91 20.36 1.96
C GLY A 32 -10.46 20.66 2.33
N ASP A 33 -10.18 21.88 2.78
CA ASP A 33 -8.84 22.31 3.17
C ASP A 33 -8.30 21.62 4.43
N LYS A 34 -9.20 20.96 5.20
CA LYS A 34 -8.86 20.16 6.39
C LYS A 34 -8.75 18.67 6.10
N LEU A 35 -8.71 18.28 4.83
CA LEU A 35 -8.48 16.88 4.46
C LEU A 35 -7.04 16.51 4.84
N GLU A 36 -6.91 15.51 5.69
CA GLU A 36 -5.64 14.97 6.18
C GLU A 36 -5.42 13.55 5.72
N VAL A 37 -4.15 13.20 5.56
CA VAL A 37 -3.68 11.86 5.22
C VAL A 37 -2.70 11.37 6.29
N LEU A 38 -2.76 10.09 6.62
CA LEU A 38 -1.77 9.44 7.49
C LEU A 38 -0.49 9.17 6.71
N LEU A 39 0.62 9.73 7.17
CA LEU A 39 1.96 9.54 6.59
C LEU A 39 3.00 9.34 7.70
N GLY A 40 4.03 8.55 7.38
CA GLY A 40 5.22 8.44 8.21
C GLY A 40 6.48 8.65 7.39
N GLN A 41 7.51 9.23 8.00
CA GLN A 41 8.80 9.43 7.36
C GLN A 41 9.63 8.15 7.46
N ARG A 42 10.10 7.64 6.34
CA ARG A 42 11.04 6.52 6.34
C ARG A 42 12.36 6.92 6.98
N ARG A 43 12.88 6.04 7.83
CA ARG A 43 14.17 6.27 8.49
C ARG A 43 15.25 6.66 7.48
N LYS A 44 16.18 7.52 7.92
CA LYS A 44 17.32 7.99 7.08
C LYS A 44 18.29 6.87 6.71
N ASP A 45 18.31 5.78 7.46
CA ASP A 45 19.12 4.56 7.21
C ASP A 45 18.36 3.48 6.42
N ALA A 46 17.13 3.74 6.00
CA ALA A 46 16.33 2.80 5.22
C ALA A 46 16.99 2.47 3.86
N ARG A 47 17.03 1.18 3.51
CA ARG A 47 17.64 0.71 2.24
C ARG A 47 16.91 1.19 0.98
N PHE A 48 15.66 1.58 1.10
CA PHE A 48 14.82 2.05 -0.02
C PHE A 48 14.15 3.35 0.36
N ALA A 49 14.32 4.40 -0.46
CA ALA A 49 13.71 5.72 -0.31
C ALA A 49 13.87 6.29 1.13
N PRO A 50 15.11 6.49 1.64
CA PRO A 50 15.32 7.04 2.99
C PRO A 50 14.82 8.48 3.10
N GLY A 51 14.27 8.85 4.25
CA GLY A 51 13.87 10.21 4.60
C GLY A 51 12.65 10.77 3.86
N VAL A 52 11.95 9.95 3.03
CA VAL A 52 10.72 10.40 2.37
C VAL A 52 9.49 9.97 3.17
N TYR A 53 8.42 10.75 3.05
CA TYR A 53 7.12 10.40 3.62
C TYR A 53 6.38 9.42 2.71
N VAL A 54 5.79 8.42 3.34
CA VAL A 54 5.04 7.32 2.68
C VAL A 54 3.77 7.01 3.47
N PHE A 55 2.82 6.36 2.83
CA PHE A 55 1.72 5.70 3.55
C PHE A 55 2.24 4.46 4.27
N PRO A 56 1.64 4.05 5.39
CA PRO A 56 1.89 2.74 5.98
C PRO A 56 1.70 1.62 4.94
N GLY A 57 2.58 0.62 4.98
CA GLY A 57 2.47 -0.50 4.06
C GLY A 57 3.77 -1.26 3.82
N GLY A 58 3.60 -2.53 3.48
CA GLY A 58 4.72 -3.44 3.31
C GLY A 58 4.41 -4.62 2.41
N ARG A 59 5.22 -5.68 2.55
CA ARG A 59 5.06 -6.92 1.79
C ARG A 59 3.89 -7.74 2.31
N VAL A 60 3.28 -8.48 1.40
CA VAL A 60 2.33 -9.52 1.79
C VAL A 60 3.11 -10.71 2.37
N ASP A 61 2.85 -11.02 3.61
CA ASP A 61 3.41 -12.17 4.31
C ASP A 61 2.66 -13.47 3.96
N ARG A 62 3.32 -14.61 4.20
CA ARG A 62 2.71 -15.92 3.96
C ARG A 62 1.49 -16.16 4.84
N THR A 63 1.49 -15.62 6.02
CA THR A 63 0.41 -15.75 7.01
C THR A 63 -0.79 -14.89 6.69
N ASP A 64 -0.63 -13.77 5.95
CA ASP A 64 -1.74 -12.86 5.61
C ASP A 64 -2.89 -13.57 4.89
N GLY A 65 -2.61 -14.62 4.12
CA GLY A 65 -3.63 -15.42 3.45
C GLY A 65 -4.56 -16.18 4.42
N ALA A 66 -4.01 -16.69 5.51
CA ALA A 66 -4.80 -17.38 6.54
C ALA A 66 -5.68 -16.41 7.33
N HIS A 67 -5.14 -15.26 7.70
CA HIS A 67 -5.87 -14.20 8.41
C HIS A 67 -6.99 -13.61 7.55
N ALA A 68 -6.69 -13.38 6.27
CA ALA A 68 -7.59 -12.76 5.32
C ALA A 68 -8.82 -13.60 4.96
N SER A 69 -8.81 -14.90 5.22
CA SER A 69 -9.98 -15.77 4.95
C SER A 69 -11.16 -15.46 5.86
N LEU A 70 -10.90 -14.89 7.04
CA LEU A 70 -11.91 -14.53 8.04
C LEU A 70 -12.58 -13.18 7.73
N HIS A 71 -11.89 -12.32 6.97
CA HIS A 71 -12.32 -10.94 6.70
C HIS A 71 -12.19 -10.65 5.20
N PRO A 72 -13.16 -11.07 4.36
CA PRO A 72 -13.07 -10.89 2.92
C PRO A 72 -13.27 -9.42 2.51
N VAL A 73 -12.56 -9.00 1.47
CA VAL A 73 -12.86 -7.73 0.79
C VAL A 73 -14.20 -7.80 0.06
N ARG A 74 -14.78 -6.63 -0.26
CA ARG A 74 -15.96 -6.57 -1.13
C ARG A 74 -15.71 -7.24 -2.48
N HIS A 75 -16.78 -7.79 -3.05
CA HIS A 75 -16.74 -8.50 -4.34
C HIS A 75 -16.15 -7.65 -5.48
N ASP A 76 -16.51 -6.35 -5.56
CA ASP A 76 -15.98 -5.44 -6.59
C ASP A 76 -14.48 -5.23 -6.45
N VAL A 77 -13.96 -5.11 -5.22
CA VAL A 77 -12.53 -5.00 -4.92
C VAL A 77 -11.80 -6.29 -5.29
N ALA A 78 -12.32 -7.44 -4.87
CA ALA A 78 -11.75 -8.75 -5.22
C ALA A 78 -11.64 -8.94 -6.74
N LYS A 79 -12.70 -8.61 -7.49
CA LYS A 79 -12.72 -8.75 -8.94
C LYS A 79 -11.71 -7.84 -9.66
N LYS A 80 -11.58 -6.58 -9.22
CA LYS A 80 -10.56 -5.66 -9.76
C LYS A 80 -9.14 -6.17 -9.54
N ILE A 81 -8.83 -6.65 -8.34
CA ILE A 81 -7.50 -7.20 -8.00
C ILE A 81 -7.22 -8.49 -8.79
N SER A 82 -8.24 -9.33 -8.99
CA SER A 82 -8.11 -10.62 -9.67
C SER A 82 -7.74 -10.54 -11.15
N ARG A 83 -7.81 -9.36 -11.76
CA ARG A 83 -7.29 -9.15 -13.12
C ARG A 83 -5.78 -9.39 -13.24
N HIS A 84 -5.05 -9.30 -12.11
CA HIS A 84 -3.59 -9.31 -12.10
C HIS A 84 -2.97 -10.28 -11.09
N CYS A 85 -3.78 -11.02 -10.36
CA CYS A 85 -3.34 -12.08 -9.46
C CYS A 85 -4.49 -13.05 -9.14
N PRO A 86 -4.21 -14.25 -8.62
CA PRO A 86 -5.28 -15.16 -8.20
C PRO A 86 -6.21 -14.53 -7.16
N GLN A 87 -7.51 -14.83 -7.24
CA GLN A 87 -8.56 -14.21 -6.40
C GLN A 87 -8.29 -14.33 -4.90
N HIS A 88 -7.77 -15.45 -4.42
CA HIS A 88 -7.44 -15.65 -3.00
C HIS A 88 -6.39 -14.66 -2.48
N ARG A 89 -5.60 -14.03 -3.37
CA ARG A 89 -4.60 -13.02 -3.01
C ARG A 89 -5.23 -11.65 -2.70
N ALA A 90 -6.46 -11.40 -3.14
CA ALA A 90 -7.10 -10.10 -2.91
C ALA A 90 -7.28 -9.82 -1.42
N ASN A 91 -7.79 -10.83 -0.66
CA ASN A 91 -7.95 -10.71 0.77
C ASN A 91 -6.60 -10.55 1.49
N ALA A 92 -5.57 -11.33 1.11
CA ALA A 92 -4.25 -11.24 1.70
C ALA A 92 -3.61 -9.85 1.48
N LEU A 93 -3.80 -9.23 0.30
CA LEU A 93 -3.31 -7.89 0.00
C LEU A 93 -3.99 -6.82 0.86
N ALA A 94 -5.30 -6.90 1.02
CA ALA A 94 -6.05 -5.96 1.85
C ALA A 94 -5.70 -6.13 3.34
N TRP A 95 -5.58 -7.38 3.80
CA TRP A 95 -5.14 -7.67 5.16
C TRP A 95 -3.73 -7.13 5.44
N ALA A 96 -2.78 -7.36 4.52
CA ALA A 96 -1.43 -6.82 4.65
C ALA A 96 -1.43 -5.30 4.84
N ALA A 97 -2.25 -4.56 4.07
CA ALA A 97 -2.35 -3.10 4.21
C ALA A 97 -2.80 -2.67 5.61
N VAL A 98 -3.79 -3.38 6.19
CA VAL A 98 -4.31 -3.09 7.53
C VAL A 98 -3.32 -3.51 8.63
N ARG A 99 -2.69 -4.69 8.50
CA ARG A 99 -1.66 -5.18 9.43
C ARG A 99 -0.48 -4.21 9.50
N GLU A 100 0.06 -3.83 8.35
CA GLU A 100 1.18 -2.88 8.26
C GLU A 100 0.82 -1.51 8.85
N THR A 101 -0.44 -1.06 8.68
CA THR A 101 -0.89 0.19 9.31
C THR A 101 -0.84 0.11 10.82
N TRP A 102 -1.22 -1.02 11.41
CA TRP A 102 -1.09 -1.21 12.85
C TRP A 102 0.38 -1.35 13.28
N GLU A 103 1.18 -2.14 12.58
CA GLU A 103 2.59 -2.36 12.92
C GLU A 103 3.43 -1.09 12.81
N GLU A 104 3.17 -0.25 11.80
CA GLU A 104 3.95 0.95 11.52
C GLU A 104 3.41 2.21 12.19
N ALA A 105 2.09 2.31 12.42
CA ALA A 105 1.45 3.53 12.90
C ALA A 105 0.65 3.35 14.22
N GLY A 106 0.38 2.11 14.67
CA GLY A 106 -0.44 1.85 15.86
C GLY A 106 -1.94 1.91 15.63
N LEU A 107 -2.39 2.17 14.41
CA LEU A 107 -3.82 2.34 14.13
C LEU A 107 -4.45 1.05 13.60
N LEU A 108 -5.51 0.61 14.28
CA LEU A 108 -6.40 -0.47 13.84
C LEU A 108 -7.48 0.10 12.92
N ILE A 109 -7.66 -0.49 11.76
CA ILE A 109 -8.74 -0.14 10.83
C ILE A 109 -9.92 -1.06 11.10
N GLY A 110 -10.87 -0.59 11.90
CA GLY A 110 -11.93 -1.43 12.44
C GLY A 110 -13.22 -0.69 12.75
N GLN A 111 -14.17 -1.44 13.29
CA GLN A 111 -15.44 -0.98 13.84
C GLN A 111 -15.74 -1.75 15.12
N PRO A 112 -16.61 -1.26 16.02
CA PRO A 112 -17.01 -2.02 17.20
C PRO A 112 -17.47 -3.43 16.83
N GLY A 113 -16.92 -4.44 17.51
CA GLY A 113 -17.19 -5.83 17.20
C GLY A 113 -16.18 -6.79 17.83
N THR A 114 -16.22 -8.03 17.37
CA THR A 114 -15.31 -9.08 17.84
C THR A 114 -14.51 -9.63 16.67
N ILE A 115 -13.31 -10.09 16.95
CA ILE A 115 -12.47 -10.80 15.97
C ILE A 115 -12.41 -12.28 16.32
N GLU A 116 -12.52 -13.14 15.31
CA GLU A 116 -12.29 -14.57 15.47
C GLU A 116 -10.80 -14.87 15.68
N ASN A 117 -10.51 -15.90 16.49
CA ASN A 117 -9.15 -16.36 16.77
C ASN A 117 -8.17 -15.25 17.21
N PRO A 118 -8.42 -14.58 18.34
CA PRO A 118 -7.61 -13.46 18.80
C PRO A 118 -6.13 -13.81 19.04
N THR A 119 -5.81 -15.07 19.24
CA THR A 119 -4.43 -15.56 19.44
C THR A 119 -3.69 -15.88 18.13
N LEU A 120 -4.31 -15.67 16.98
CA LEU A 120 -3.76 -16.05 15.69
C LEU A 120 -2.50 -15.21 15.32
N SER A 121 -2.49 -13.93 15.71
CA SER A 121 -1.31 -13.05 15.55
C SER A 121 -1.40 -11.85 16.49
N PRO A 122 -0.30 -11.09 16.69
CA PRO A 122 -0.31 -9.87 17.50
C PRO A 122 -1.38 -8.86 17.09
N VAL A 123 -1.62 -8.68 15.78
CA VAL A 123 -2.66 -7.75 15.31
C VAL A 123 -4.07 -8.26 15.63
N HIS A 124 -4.32 -9.59 15.64
CA HIS A 124 -5.61 -10.14 16.08
C HIS A 124 -5.83 -9.90 17.58
N ALA A 125 -4.79 -10.08 18.40
CA ALA A 125 -4.87 -9.76 19.82
C ALA A 125 -5.19 -8.27 20.04
N ALA A 126 -4.54 -7.37 19.30
CA ALA A 126 -4.81 -5.94 19.38
C ALA A 126 -6.27 -5.58 19.02
N TYR A 127 -6.84 -6.21 17.99
CA TYR A 127 -8.27 -6.03 17.66
C TYR A 127 -9.17 -6.52 18.79
N ALA A 128 -8.88 -7.71 19.37
CA ALA A 128 -9.66 -8.27 20.47
C ALA A 128 -9.62 -7.38 21.72
N ASP A 129 -8.42 -6.92 22.10
CA ASP A 129 -8.21 -6.06 23.26
C ASP A 129 -8.91 -4.70 23.10
N ALA A 130 -8.98 -4.19 21.87
CA ALA A 130 -9.69 -2.95 21.54
C ALA A 130 -11.21 -3.13 21.40
N GLY A 131 -11.74 -4.35 21.40
CA GLY A 131 -13.17 -4.62 21.14
C GLY A 131 -13.59 -4.27 19.71
N LEU A 132 -12.70 -4.47 18.74
CA LEU A 132 -12.91 -4.12 17.34
C LEU A 132 -12.92 -5.36 16.45
N SER A 133 -13.65 -5.23 15.32
CA SER A 133 -13.57 -6.13 14.18
C SER A 133 -12.95 -5.40 12.98
N PRO A 134 -12.05 -6.04 12.20
CA PRO A 134 -11.42 -5.40 11.05
C PRO A 134 -12.43 -4.98 9.97
N CYS A 135 -12.29 -3.79 9.43
CA CYS A 135 -13.13 -3.22 8.35
C CYS A 135 -12.56 -3.48 6.95
N ILE A 136 -12.14 -4.70 6.63
CA ILE A 136 -11.56 -5.05 5.34
C ILE A 136 -12.58 -4.87 4.19
N ASP A 137 -13.85 -5.09 4.47
CA ASP A 137 -14.96 -4.89 3.55
C ASP A 137 -15.25 -3.41 3.24
N LYS A 138 -14.65 -2.47 4.00
CA LYS A 138 -14.79 -1.01 3.78
C LYS A 138 -13.66 -0.42 2.94
N LEU A 139 -12.64 -1.21 2.63
CA LEU A 139 -11.52 -0.72 1.85
C LEU A 139 -11.88 -0.57 0.37
N ASP A 140 -11.39 0.50 -0.26
CA ASP A 140 -11.45 0.70 -1.69
C ASP A 140 -10.08 0.45 -2.34
N TYR A 141 -10.06 -0.23 -3.50
CA TYR A 141 -8.84 -0.39 -4.28
C TYR A 141 -8.69 0.77 -5.25
N ILE A 142 -7.66 1.62 -5.01
CA ILE A 142 -7.52 2.93 -5.66
C ILE A 142 -6.54 2.90 -6.82
N ALA A 143 -5.36 2.31 -6.61
CA ALA A 143 -4.29 2.37 -7.58
C ALA A 143 -3.32 1.20 -7.44
N ARG A 144 -2.49 1.00 -8.46
CA ARG A 144 -1.41 0.02 -8.45
C ARG A 144 -0.10 0.66 -8.90
N ALA A 145 1.02 0.18 -8.34
CA ALA A 145 2.34 0.58 -8.82
C ALA A 145 3.28 -0.60 -8.93
N ILE A 146 4.12 -0.61 -9.96
CA ILE A 146 5.17 -1.61 -10.14
C ILE A 146 6.52 -0.90 -10.20
N THR A 147 7.43 -1.28 -9.29
CA THR A 147 8.79 -0.74 -9.27
C THR A 147 9.52 -1.05 -10.57
N PRO A 148 10.31 -0.11 -11.12
CA PRO A 148 11.07 -0.28 -12.36
C PRO A 148 11.95 -1.52 -12.37
N THR A 149 12.19 -2.10 -13.56
CA THR A 149 12.97 -3.33 -13.74
C THR A 149 14.45 -3.19 -13.33
N LYS A 150 14.99 -1.98 -13.36
CA LYS A 150 16.37 -1.68 -12.98
C LYS A 150 16.57 -1.55 -11.45
N SER A 151 15.50 -1.53 -10.68
CA SER A 151 15.59 -1.41 -9.21
C SER A 151 16.07 -2.71 -8.57
N PRO A 152 16.99 -2.65 -7.60
CA PRO A 152 17.48 -3.84 -6.90
C PRO A 152 16.40 -4.50 -6.03
N MET A 153 15.46 -3.72 -5.53
CA MET A 153 14.25 -4.19 -4.84
C MET A 153 13.02 -3.76 -5.63
N ARG A 154 12.11 -4.70 -5.86
CA ARG A 154 10.91 -4.43 -6.66
C ARG A 154 9.66 -4.88 -5.96
N PHE A 155 8.65 -4.01 -6.02
CA PHE A 155 7.34 -4.22 -5.44
C PHE A 155 6.25 -4.09 -6.50
N ASN A 156 5.19 -4.85 -6.32
CA ASN A 156 3.93 -4.75 -7.04
C ASN A 156 2.88 -4.34 -6.01
N THR A 157 2.81 -3.03 -5.76
CA THR A 157 2.04 -2.46 -4.65
C THR A 157 0.60 -2.16 -5.08
N ARG A 158 -0.37 -2.60 -4.26
CA ARG A 158 -1.77 -2.19 -4.34
C ARG A 158 -2.02 -1.13 -3.28
N PHE A 159 -2.64 -0.02 -3.69
CA PHE A 159 -3.01 1.06 -2.79
C PHE A 159 -4.49 0.94 -2.46
N PHE A 160 -4.77 0.79 -1.18
CA PHE A 160 -6.11 0.78 -0.64
C PHE A 160 -6.42 2.12 0.03
N LEU A 161 -7.70 2.50 0.05
CA LEU A 161 -8.22 3.67 0.75
C LEU A 161 -9.11 3.21 1.90
N ALA A 162 -8.93 3.84 3.05
CA ALA A 162 -9.80 3.73 4.22
C ALA A 162 -10.22 5.11 4.71
N SER A 163 -11.44 5.21 5.26
CA SER A 163 -11.87 6.39 6.02
C SER A 163 -11.18 6.42 7.38
N GLY A 164 -10.72 7.59 7.80
CA GLY A 164 -10.18 7.81 9.13
C GLY A 164 -11.20 7.60 10.27
N GLU A 165 -12.50 7.55 9.96
CA GLU A 165 -13.55 7.17 10.92
C GLU A 165 -13.38 5.72 11.43
N HIS A 166 -12.71 4.87 10.64
CA HIS A 166 -12.40 3.49 10.99
C HIS A 166 -11.01 3.33 11.60
N ALA A 167 -10.24 4.41 11.79
CA ALA A 167 -8.90 4.36 12.36
C ALA A 167 -8.97 4.57 13.88
N HIS A 168 -8.62 3.55 14.65
CA HIS A 168 -8.67 3.52 16.11
C HIS A 168 -7.29 3.25 16.71
N GLY A 169 -7.02 3.84 17.87
CA GLY A 169 -5.74 3.67 18.58
C GLY A 169 -4.95 4.97 18.67
N GLU A 170 -3.74 4.87 19.17
CA GLU A 170 -2.81 5.98 19.30
C GLU A 170 -1.63 5.81 18.35
N LEU A 171 -1.21 6.90 17.73
CA LEU A 171 -0.05 6.89 16.84
C LEU A 171 1.22 6.60 17.64
N HIS A 172 2.04 5.69 17.13
CA HIS A 172 3.37 5.44 17.68
C HIS A 172 4.42 5.33 16.58
N VAL A 173 5.63 5.72 16.92
CA VAL A 173 6.81 5.57 16.05
C VAL A 173 7.20 4.10 16.01
N SER A 174 7.42 3.57 14.83
CA SER A 174 7.87 2.18 14.63
C SER A 174 9.37 2.09 14.34
N SER A 175 9.86 0.87 14.13
CA SER A 175 11.23 0.66 13.65
C SER A 175 11.44 1.04 12.18
N GLU A 176 10.36 1.25 11.41
CA GLU A 176 10.41 1.54 9.97
C GLU A 176 10.04 2.97 9.62
N LEU A 177 9.09 3.57 10.35
CA LEU A 177 8.61 4.92 10.13
C LEU A 177 8.86 5.81 11.36
N GLU A 178 9.48 6.95 11.10
CA GLU A 178 9.63 8.07 12.03
C GLU A 178 8.55 9.12 11.71
N ASP A 179 8.35 10.09 12.60
CA ASP A 179 7.45 11.23 12.39
C ASP A 179 6.09 10.85 11.75
N ILE A 180 5.48 9.77 12.28
CA ILE A 180 4.17 9.31 11.84
C ILE A 180 3.10 10.28 12.33
N GLY A 181 2.18 10.70 11.44
CA GLY A 181 1.14 11.64 11.82
C GLY A 181 0.16 11.95 10.70
N TRP A 182 -0.88 12.66 11.09
CA TRP A 182 -1.83 13.24 10.18
C TRP A 182 -1.26 14.52 9.58
N ARG A 183 -1.24 14.62 8.25
CA ARG A 183 -0.76 15.76 7.49
C ARG A 183 -1.88 16.26 6.58
N THR A 184 -2.06 17.57 6.49
CA THR A 184 -2.99 18.09 5.49
C THR A 184 -2.52 17.74 4.08
N VAL A 185 -3.45 17.58 3.16
CA VAL A 185 -3.10 17.32 1.75
C VAL A 185 -2.25 18.47 1.19
N THR A 186 -2.55 19.70 1.58
CA THR A 186 -1.81 20.90 1.15
C THR A 186 -0.35 20.84 1.65
N GLU A 187 -0.13 20.59 2.95
CA GLU A 187 1.20 20.40 3.54
C GLU A 187 1.94 19.24 2.83
N THR A 188 1.26 18.14 2.60
CA THR A 188 1.86 16.95 1.97
C THR A 188 2.44 17.25 0.59
N PHE A 189 1.75 18.06 -0.23
CA PHE A 189 2.24 18.39 -1.57
C PHE A 189 3.25 19.54 -1.60
N ASN A 190 3.19 20.47 -0.65
CA ASN A 190 4.00 21.67 -0.68
C ASN A 190 5.29 21.55 0.14
N ASP A 191 5.22 20.88 1.30
CA ASP A 191 6.25 20.97 2.31
C ASP A 191 6.97 19.64 2.57
N LEU A 192 6.34 18.50 2.25
CA LEU A 192 6.93 17.20 2.52
C LEU A 192 7.67 16.62 1.30
N THR A 193 8.76 15.93 1.57
CA THR A 193 9.45 15.13 0.55
C THR A 193 8.73 13.81 0.36
N ILE A 194 7.97 13.68 -0.73
CA ILE A 194 7.24 12.47 -1.10
C ILE A 194 7.72 11.91 -2.44
N MET A 195 7.59 10.60 -2.63
CA MET A 195 7.84 9.99 -3.94
C MET A 195 6.71 10.31 -4.92
N SER A 196 7.05 10.32 -6.21
CA SER A 196 6.05 10.52 -7.27
C SER A 196 4.93 9.47 -7.27
N VAL A 197 5.20 8.25 -6.81
CA VAL A 197 4.19 7.21 -6.66
C VAL A 197 3.26 7.50 -5.48
N THR A 198 3.78 8.09 -4.39
CA THR A 198 2.98 8.55 -3.24
C THR A 198 2.07 9.69 -3.66
N ALA A 199 2.62 10.71 -4.36
CA ALA A 199 1.84 11.82 -4.90
C ALA A 199 0.76 11.36 -5.88
N PHE A 200 1.08 10.40 -6.75
CA PHE A 200 0.12 9.79 -7.66
C PHE A 200 -1.03 9.10 -6.91
N ALA A 201 -0.72 8.19 -5.99
CA ALA A 201 -1.73 7.43 -5.27
C ALA A 201 -2.62 8.32 -4.39
N LEU A 202 -2.05 9.38 -3.78
CA LEU A 202 -2.83 10.37 -3.02
C LEU A 202 -3.79 11.14 -3.91
N LYS A 203 -3.38 11.56 -5.11
CA LYS A 203 -4.25 12.24 -6.08
C LYS A 203 -5.42 11.35 -6.51
N GLU A 204 -5.15 10.08 -6.81
CA GLU A 204 -6.20 9.12 -7.17
C GLU A 204 -7.19 8.90 -6.01
N ALA A 205 -6.70 8.83 -4.76
CA ALA A 205 -7.56 8.71 -3.58
C ALA A 205 -8.45 9.95 -3.38
N ILE A 206 -7.91 11.16 -3.57
CA ILE A 206 -8.68 12.40 -3.47
C ILE A 206 -9.76 12.47 -4.57
N THR A 207 -9.40 12.15 -5.82
CA THR A 207 -10.35 12.08 -6.92
C THR A 207 -11.46 11.08 -6.61
N PHE A 208 -11.12 9.91 -6.10
CA PHE A 208 -12.09 8.90 -5.71
C PHE A 208 -13.07 9.42 -4.64
N LEU A 209 -12.58 10.13 -3.62
CA LEU A 209 -13.43 10.73 -2.59
C LEU A 209 -14.35 11.83 -3.15
N GLN A 210 -13.90 12.59 -4.14
CA GLN A 210 -14.71 13.62 -4.78
C GLN A 210 -15.81 13.03 -5.67
N GLU A 211 -15.52 11.98 -6.38
CA GLU A 211 -16.44 11.30 -7.28
C GLU A 211 -17.41 10.37 -6.55
N LEU A 212 -17.01 9.82 -5.38
CA LEU A 212 -17.75 8.83 -4.60
C LEU A 212 -18.42 7.76 -5.49
N PRO A 213 -17.66 7.07 -6.34
CA PRO A 213 -18.25 6.17 -7.31
C PRO A 213 -18.91 4.99 -6.60
N MET A 214 -20.06 4.58 -7.10
CA MET A 214 -20.69 3.34 -6.64
C MET A 214 -19.75 2.15 -6.85
N PRO A 215 -19.81 1.14 -5.97
CA PRO A 215 -19.02 -0.08 -6.14
C PRO A 215 -19.23 -0.70 -7.52
N ASP A 216 -18.21 -0.65 -8.36
CA ASP A 216 -18.23 -1.22 -9.71
C ASP A 216 -17.04 -2.17 -9.91
N PRO A 217 -17.32 -3.48 -10.11
CA PRO A 217 -16.27 -4.47 -10.36
C PRO A 217 -15.55 -4.28 -11.70
N ASN A 218 -16.09 -3.48 -12.61
CA ASN A 218 -15.52 -3.23 -13.92
C ASN A 218 -14.73 -1.91 -13.99
N ARG A 219 -14.80 -1.06 -12.95
CA ARG A 219 -14.00 0.17 -12.88
C ARG A 219 -12.52 -0.14 -13.09
N LEU A 220 -11.91 0.54 -14.04
CA LEU A 220 -10.48 0.41 -14.33
C LEU A 220 -9.67 1.06 -13.20
N ILE A 221 -8.53 0.44 -12.90
CA ILE A 221 -7.61 0.90 -11.85
C ILE A 221 -6.38 1.54 -12.50
N PRO A 222 -6.03 2.78 -12.13
CA PRO A 222 -4.83 3.42 -12.63
C PRO A 222 -3.57 2.73 -12.09
N ARG A 223 -2.67 2.35 -13.02
CA ARG A 223 -1.38 1.76 -12.68
C ARG A 223 -0.25 2.71 -13.00
N PHE A 224 0.52 3.06 -11.98
CA PHE A 224 1.76 3.81 -12.11
C PHE A 224 2.91 2.89 -12.50
N THR A 225 3.59 3.21 -13.58
CA THR A 225 4.74 2.42 -14.03
C THR A 225 5.83 3.32 -14.61
N HIS A 226 7.07 2.92 -14.39
CA HIS A 226 8.23 3.45 -15.11
C HIS A 226 8.59 2.46 -16.21
N LEU A 227 7.98 2.59 -17.36
CA LEU A 227 8.54 2.03 -18.59
C LEU A 227 9.74 2.89 -19.00
N GLU A 228 10.67 2.34 -19.78
CA GLU A 228 11.79 3.14 -20.32
C GLU A 228 11.20 4.35 -21.05
N GLY A 229 11.39 5.55 -20.48
CA GLY A 229 10.75 6.79 -20.95
C GLY A 229 9.95 7.52 -19.87
N PRO A 230 9.06 8.44 -20.25
CA PRO A 230 8.27 9.23 -19.31
C PRO A 230 7.35 8.35 -18.47
N ARG A 231 7.11 8.78 -17.22
CA ARG A 231 6.16 8.13 -16.29
C ARG A 231 4.82 7.97 -16.98
N ARG A 232 4.28 6.75 -16.96
CA ARG A 232 2.98 6.45 -17.57
C ARG A 232 2.01 5.92 -16.52
N VAL A 233 0.78 6.42 -16.60
CA VAL A 233 -0.37 5.82 -15.95
C VAL A 233 -1.11 5.01 -17.00
N LEU A 234 -1.33 3.74 -16.73
CA LEU A 234 -2.12 2.85 -17.57
C LEU A 234 -3.40 2.50 -16.81
N MET A 235 -4.52 2.44 -17.51
CA MET A 235 -5.79 1.98 -16.93
C MET A 235 -5.92 0.46 -17.17
N GLU A 236 -6.17 -0.32 -16.11
CA GLU A 236 -6.22 -1.79 -16.16
C GLU A 236 -7.39 -2.38 -15.34
#